data_a2aa709a7b1254c8fb2196c061b0eb3a
#
_entry.id   a2aa709a7b1254c8fb2196c061b0eb3a
#
_cell.length_a   1.000
_cell.length_b   1.000
_cell.length_c   1.000
_cell.angle_alpha   90.00
_cell.angle_beta   90.00
_cell.angle_gamma   90.00
#
_symmetry.space_group_name_H-M   'P 1'
#
loop_
_entity.id
_entity.type
_entity.pdbx_description
1 polymer ?
#
loop_
_entity_poly.entity_id
_entity_poly.type
_entity_poly.pdbx_seq_one_letter_code
_entity_poly.pdbx_strand_id
1 'polypeptide(L)'
;LFRDPALLAENNTGYQNLMKIVSKGFTEGFYYKPRVDKEVLREYHEGIIATSACLAGEVQRYLSRGMYETARDAALELQDIFGKGNFFLELQDHGIAEQHYVNPQLMRMHNETGIELVCTNDVHYTYADDVDAHDILLCIQTGKKLSDENRMRYEGGQFYLKSEEEMAELFKYVPEAVENTHKIAERCNVEIEFGVTKLPAFDVPEEYGKNSWVYLNALCYEGLKKRYPDKTADVCVEDIIEQAKASIVADRKDVVIKRAEDSNDIFQRLSYELSVIYSMGYVDYFLIVWDYINYAKTHDRSEERRVGK
;
A
#
# COMPACT_ATOMS: atom_id res chain seq x y z
N LEU A 1 5.41 9.09 -18.52
CA LEU A 1 6.06 8.98 -17.22
C LEU A 1 5.45 7.94 -16.27
N PHE A 2 4.27 7.44 -16.54
CA PHE A 2 3.66 6.23 -15.99
C PHE A 2 3.57 5.29 -17.16
N ARG A 3 4.47 4.34 -17.23
CA ARG A 3 4.66 3.47 -18.39
C ARG A 3 4.76 2.02 -17.93
N ASP A 4 4.22 1.78 -16.76
CA ASP A 4 4.46 0.57 -16.05
C ASP A 4 3.40 -0.47 -16.41
N PRO A 5 3.78 -1.74 -16.53
CA PRO A 5 2.83 -2.83 -16.59
C PRO A 5 1.94 -2.82 -15.35
N ALA A 6 0.68 -3.25 -15.46
CA ALA A 6 -0.10 -3.56 -14.28
C ALA A 6 0.47 -4.85 -13.67
N LEU A 7 0.64 -4.87 -12.34
CA LEU A 7 1.25 -5.98 -11.61
C LEU A 7 0.24 -6.61 -10.67
N LEU A 8 0.10 -7.92 -10.72
CA LEU A 8 -0.77 -8.72 -9.87
C LEU A 8 0.07 -9.72 -9.08
N ALA A 9 -0.19 -9.85 -7.79
CA ALA A 9 0.47 -10.86 -6.97
C ALA A 9 -0.26 -12.20 -7.12
N GLU A 10 0.44 -13.22 -7.63
CA GLU A 10 -0.08 -14.56 -7.79
C GLU A 10 -0.18 -15.31 -6.45
N ASN A 11 0.72 -15.02 -5.54
CA ASN A 11 0.84 -15.67 -4.23
C ASN A 11 1.50 -14.74 -3.22
N ASN A 12 1.72 -15.22 -1.99
CA ASN A 12 2.33 -14.40 -0.92
C ASN A 12 3.78 -13.99 -1.23
N THR A 13 4.55 -14.76 -1.98
CA THR A 13 5.88 -14.35 -2.45
C THR A 13 5.76 -13.15 -3.39
N GLY A 14 4.86 -13.23 -4.38
CA GLY A 14 4.56 -12.11 -5.28
C GLY A 14 4.06 -10.88 -4.53
N TYR A 15 3.22 -11.05 -3.51
CA TYR A 15 2.75 -9.93 -2.69
C TYR A 15 3.90 -9.24 -1.93
N GLN A 16 4.83 -10.01 -1.36
CA GLN A 16 6.04 -9.47 -0.72
C GLN A 16 6.94 -8.74 -1.74
N ASN A 17 7.10 -9.29 -2.94
CA ASN A 17 7.88 -8.68 -4.00
C ASN A 17 7.21 -7.41 -4.52
N LEU A 18 5.89 -7.39 -4.66
CA LEU A 18 5.13 -6.18 -5.03
C LEU A 18 5.34 -5.04 -4.01
N MET A 19 5.31 -5.36 -2.70
CA MET A 19 5.63 -4.38 -1.66
C MET A 19 7.06 -3.84 -1.78
N LYS A 20 8.06 -4.68 -2.11
CA LYS A 20 9.44 -4.25 -2.33
C LYS A 20 9.57 -3.34 -3.55
N ILE A 21 8.93 -3.70 -4.68
CA ILE A 21 8.90 -2.89 -5.90
C ILE A 21 8.34 -1.49 -5.58
N VAL A 22 7.19 -1.43 -4.92
CA VAL A 22 6.57 -0.15 -4.53
C VAL A 22 7.48 0.64 -3.59
N SER A 23 8.05 -0.02 -2.58
CA SER A 23 8.96 0.62 -1.62
C SER A 23 10.19 1.22 -2.30
N LYS A 24 10.85 0.49 -3.21
CA LYS A 24 11.98 0.99 -3.99
C LYS A 24 11.61 2.21 -4.84
N GLY A 25 10.41 2.21 -5.43
CA GLY A 25 9.90 3.37 -6.12
C GLY A 25 9.83 4.64 -5.27
N PHE A 26 9.51 4.50 -3.97
CA PHE A 26 9.46 5.63 -3.02
C PHE A 26 10.83 5.99 -2.45
N THR A 27 11.67 5.02 -2.14
CA THR A 27 12.94 5.25 -1.42
C THR A 27 14.10 5.56 -2.36
N GLU A 28 14.14 4.98 -3.55
CA GLU A 28 15.26 5.09 -4.49
C GLU A 28 14.86 5.78 -5.80
N GLY A 29 13.63 5.55 -6.28
CA GLY A 29 13.17 6.01 -7.59
C GLY A 29 12.25 7.24 -7.57
N PHE A 30 12.14 7.96 -6.47
CA PHE A 30 11.22 9.09 -6.35
C PHE A 30 11.71 10.34 -7.08
N TYR A 31 11.00 10.70 -8.15
CA TYR A 31 11.18 11.98 -8.86
C TYR A 31 9.82 12.52 -9.28
N TYR A 32 9.27 13.47 -8.52
CA TYR A 32 7.88 13.97 -8.54
C TYR A 32 6.83 12.90 -8.22
N LYS A 33 7.06 11.65 -8.61
CA LYS A 33 6.26 10.45 -8.30
C LYS A 33 7.18 9.24 -8.16
N PRO A 34 6.78 8.20 -7.42
CA PRO A 34 7.57 6.98 -7.31
C PRO A 34 7.71 6.29 -8.68
N ARG A 35 8.87 5.75 -8.97
CA ARG A 35 9.20 5.05 -10.22
C ARG A 35 10.10 3.87 -9.92
N VAL A 36 9.99 2.86 -10.77
CA VAL A 36 10.91 1.73 -10.80
C VAL A 36 11.39 1.51 -12.23
N ASP A 37 12.54 0.90 -12.39
CA ASP A 37 13.09 0.48 -13.67
C ASP A 37 12.92 -1.03 -13.88
N LYS A 38 13.36 -1.51 -15.04
CA LYS A 38 13.30 -2.93 -15.38
C LYS A 38 14.27 -3.78 -14.56
N GLU A 39 15.32 -3.20 -13.98
CA GLU A 39 16.26 -3.92 -13.11
C GLU A 39 15.57 -4.31 -11.80
N VAL A 40 14.82 -3.40 -11.18
CA VAL A 40 13.99 -3.69 -10.00
C VAL A 40 12.91 -4.74 -10.32
N LEU A 41 12.29 -4.66 -11.51
CA LEU A 41 11.31 -5.67 -11.93
C LEU A 41 11.97 -7.05 -12.11
N ARG A 42 13.18 -7.14 -12.67
CA ARG A 42 13.94 -8.40 -12.80
C ARG A 42 14.31 -9.00 -11.44
N GLU A 43 14.65 -8.15 -10.46
CA GLU A 43 15.01 -8.59 -9.10
C GLU A 43 13.82 -9.17 -8.33
N TYR A 44 12.61 -8.61 -8.53
CA TYR A 44 11.42 -8.94 -7.73
C TYR A 44 10.25 -9.50 -8.53
N HIS A 45 10.48 -10.14 -9.68
CA HIS A 45 9.43 -10.66 -10.57
C HIS A 45 8.73 -11.93 -10.07
N GLU A 46 9.35 -12.69 -9.16
CA GLU A 46 8.82 -13.98 -8.71
C GLU A 46 7.43 -13.85 -8.08
N GLY A 47 6.48 -14.68 -8.53
CA GLY A 47 5.09 -14.65 -8.08
C GLY A 47 4.30 -13.43 -8.54
N ILE A 48 4.76 -12.72 -9.58
CA ILE A 48 4.09 -11.57 -10.19
C ILE A 48 3.58 -11.95 -11.58
N ILE A 49 2.31 -11.67 -11.83
CA ILE A 49 1.71 -11.62 -13.16
C ILE A 49 1.65 -10.16 -13.59
N ALA A 50 2.04 -9.89 -14.84
CA ALA A 50 2.07 -8.54 -15.38
C ALA A 50 1.26 -8.42 -16.67
N THR A 51 0.71 -7.23 -16.94
CA THR A 51 0.06 -6.92 -18.21
C THR A 51 0.70 -5.70 -18.86
N SER A 52 0.49 -5.51 -20.17
CA SER A 52 1.00 -4.36 -20.89
C SER A 52 0.28 -3.04 -20.58
N ALA A 53 -0.71 -3.07 -19.68
CA ALA A 53 -1.54 -1.95 -19.21
C ALA A 53 -2.34 -1.22 -20.33
N CYS A 54 -2.73 0.04 -20.08
CA CYS A 54 -3.56 0.86 -20.97
C CYS A 54 -2.72 1.55 -22.08
N LEU A 55 -3.34 2.47 -22.82
CA LEU A 55 -2.66 3.28 -23.86
C LEU A 55 -1.40 4.02 -23.36
N ALA A 56 -1.28 4.30 -22.07
CA ALA A 56 -0.10 4.91 -21.48
C ALA A 56 1.05 3.91 -21.22
N GLY A 57 0.79 2.60 -21.30
CA GLY A 57 1.78 1.54 -21.19
C GLY A 57 2.87 1.62 -22.26
N GLU A 58 4.03 1.04 -21.98
CA GLU A 58 5.19 1.14 -22.88
C GLU A 58 4.89 0.57 -24.28
N VAL A 59 4.29 -0.63 -24.33
CA VAL A 59 3.96 -1.34 -25.57
C VAL A 59 2.93 -0.55 -26.39
N GLN A 60 1.78 -0.22 -25.80
CA GLN A 60 0.69 0.49 -26.48
C GLN A 60 1.13 1.87 -26.97
N ARG A 61 1.96 2.56 -26.22
CA ARG A 61 2.48 3.87 -26.61
C ARG A 61 3.42 3.81 -27.81
N TYR A 62 4.22 2.76 -27.97
CA TYR A 62 5.00 2.56 -29.19
C TYR A 62 4.08 2.23 -30.37
N LEU A 63 3.07 1.39 -30.16
CA LEU A 63 2.07 1.08 -31.18
C LEU A 63 1.31 2.31 -31.64
N SER A 64 0.83 3.17 -30.73
CA SER A 64 0.14 4.42 -31.04
C SER A 64 0.99 5.38 -31.89
N ARG A 65 2.32 5.23 -31.89
CA ARG A 65 3.25 6.02 -32.70
C ARG A 65 3.69 5.32 -33.99
N GLY A 66 3.10 4.17 -34.32
CA GLY A 66 3.46 3.37 -35.49
C GLY A 66 4.82 2.65 -35.36
N MET A 67 5.37 2.49 -34.15
CA MET A 67 6.66 1.88 -33.87
C MET A 67 6.49 0.40 -33.48
N TYR A 68 5.94 -0.41 -34.40
CA TYR A 68 5.56 -1.80 -34.10
C TYR A 68 6.73 -2.66 -33.62
N GLU A 69 7.88 -2.63 -34.32
CA GLU A 69 9.05 -3.45 -33.95
C GLU A 69 9.56 -3.10 -32.54
N THR A 70 9.63 -1.81 -32.21
CA THR A 70 10.02 -1.35 -30.87
C THR A 70 9.01 -1.80 -29.80
N ALA A 71 7.73 -1.77 -30.11
CA ALA A 71 6.67 -2.26 -29.22
C ALA A 71 6.80 -3.77 -28.97
N ARG A 72 7.06 -4.54 -30.04
CA ARG A 72 7.27 -5.99 -29.94
C ARG A 72 8.50 -6.32 -29.08
N ASP A 73 9.62 -5.64 -29.32
CA ASP A 73 10.84 -5.86 -28.56
C ASP A 73 10.63 -5.52 -27.05
N ALA A 74 9.89 -4.44 -26.75
CA ALA A 74 9.52 -4.11 -25.38
C ALA A 74 8.60 -5.19 -24.73
N ALA A 75 7.65 -5.74 -25.48
CA ALA A 75 6.79 -6.82 -25.00
C ALA A 75 7.57 -8.11 -24.73
N LEU A 76 8.49 -8.47 -25.62
CA LEU A 76 9.37 -9.61 -25.42
C LEU A 76 10.30 -9.43 -24.22
N GLU A 77 10.82 -8.23 -23.99
CA GLU A 77 11.62 -7.93 -22.81
C GLU A 77 10.79 -8.07 -21.52
N LEU A 78 9.54 -7.60 -21.50
CA LEU A 78 8.65 -7.79 -20.35
C LEU A 78 8.30 -9.26 -20.15
N GLN A 79 8.08 -10.01 -21.21
CA GLN A 79 7.91 -11.47 -21.10
C GLN A 79 9.16 -12.17 -20.55
N ASP A 80 10.36 -11.72 -20.91
CA ASP A 80 11.61 -12.24 -20.36
C ASP A 80 11.75 -11.96 -18.86
N ILE A 81 11.31 -10.79 -18.41
CA ILE A 81 11.32 -10.39 -17.00
C ILE A 81 10.38 -11.27 -16.17
N PHE A 82 9.12 -11.37 -16.56
CA PHE A 82 8.08 -12.04 -15.75
C PHE A 82 7.95 -13.55 -16.07
N GLY A 83 8.49 -13.98 -17.19
CA GLY A 83 8.41 -15.37 -17.67
C GLY A 83 7.19 -15.62 -18.55
N LYS A 84 7.28 -16.68 -19.37
CA LYS A 84 6.17 -17.13 -20.23
C LYS A 84 4.95 -17.50 -19.40
N GLY A 85 3.76 -17.02 -19.80
CA GLY A 85 2.51 -17.23 -19.09
C GLY A 85 2.30 -16.32 -17.89
N ASN A 86 3.24 -15.40 -17.59
CA ASN A 86 3.12 -14.41 -16.52
C ASN A 86 3.12 -12.97 -17.05
N PHE A 87 3.24 -12.77 -18.35
CA PHE A 87 3.08 -11.48 -19.00
C PHE A 87 2.02 -11.59 -20.09
N PHE A 88 1.06 -10.64 -20.10
CA PHE A 88 -0.07 -10.60 -21.01
C PHE A 88 -0.13 -9.29 -21.78
N LEU A 89 -0.48 -9.35 -23.06
CA LEU A 89 -0.86 -8.16 -23.83
C LEU A 89 -2.31 -7.79 -23.48
N GLU A 90 -2.50 -6.57 -23.01
CA GLU A 90 -3.79 -6.11 -22.50
C GLU A 90 -4.58 -5.38 -23.58
N LEU A 91 -5.81 -5.84 -23.80
CA LEU A 91 -6.79 -5.23 -24.68
C LEU A 91 -7.80 -4.43 -23.86
N GLN A 92 -8.09 -3.21 -24.27
CA GLN A 92 -9.14 -2.36 -23.70
C GLN A 92 -10.00 -1.79 -24.83
N ASP A 93 -11.29 -1.62 -24.60
CA ASP A 93 -12.19 -0.98 -25.55
C ASP A 93 -13.24 -0.12 -24.83
N HIS A 94 -13.05 1.18 -24.91
CA HIS A 94 -13.98 2.21 -24.41
C HIS A 94 -14.58 3.05 -25.57
N GLY A 95 -14.50 2.53 -26.80
CA GLY A 95 -14.88 3.29 -27.99
C GLY A 95 -13.90 4.38 -28.41
N ILE A 96 -12.66 4.32 -27.91
CA ILE A 96 -11.61 5.30 -28.21
C ILE A 96 -10.88 4.90 -29.50
N ALA A 97 -10.73 5.85 -30.42
CA ALA A 97 -10.11 5.59 -31.73
C ALA A 97 -8.69 5.01 -31.61
N GLU A 98 -7.91 5.46 -30.64
CA GLU A 98 -6.56 4.97 -30.40
C GLU A 98 -6.56 3.49 -29.96
N GLN A 99 -7.54 3.04 -29.17
CA GLN A 99 -7.68 1.62 -28.78
C GLN A 99 -8.03 0.77 -30.02
N HIS A 100 -8.95 1.23 -30.84
CA HIS A 100 -9.29 0.56 -32.11
C HIS A 100 -8.09 0.48 -33.08
N TYR A 101 -7.16 1.43 -33.02
CA TYR A 101 -5.92 1.39 -33.80
C TYR A 101 -4.88 0.43 -33.18
N VAL A 102 -4.77 0.35 -31.86
CA VAL A 102 -3.75 -0.43 -31.15
C VAL A 102 -4.15 -1.91 -31.03
N ASN A 103 -5.42 -2.23 -30.74
CA ASN A 103 -5.86 -3.59 -30.50
C ASN A 103 -5.55 -4.59 -31.63
N PRO A 104 -5.76 -4.29 -32.92
CA PRO A 104 -5.36 -5.19 -34.00
C PRO A 104 -3.84 -5.46 -34.05
N GLN A 105 -3.03 -4.51 -33.62
CA GLN A 105 -1.58 -4.66 -33.57
C GLN A 105 -1.13 -5.53 -32.40
N LEU A 106 -1.81 -5.46 -31.24
CA LEU A 106 -1.62 -6.37 -30.12
C LEU A 106 -2.00 -7.80 -30.49
N MET A 107 -3.12 -7.99 -31.19
CA MET A 107 -3.52 -9.31 -31.71
C MET A 107 -2.50 -9.87 -32.71
N ARG A 108 -1.99 -9.03 -33.60
CA ARG A 108 -0.88 -9.40 -34.50
C ARG A 108 0.36 -9.83 -33.69
N MET A 109 0.73 -9.06 -32.68
CA MET A 109 1.85 -9.33 -31.79
C MET A 109 1.69 -10.65 -31.04
N HIS A 110 0.48 -10.92 -30.52
CA HIS A 110 0.14 -12.21 -29.94
C HIS A 110 0.42 -13.38 -30.92
N ASN A 111 -0.07 -13.28 -32.17
CA ASN A 111 0.13 -14.30 -33.18
C ASN A 111 1.63 -14.52 -33.56
N GLU A 112 2.42 -13.44 -33.53
CA GLU A 112 3.85 -13.51 -33.87
C GLU A 112 4.73 -14.01 -32.72
N THR A 113 4.38 -13.65 -31.46
CA THR A 113 5.24 -13.88 -30.28
C THR A 113 4.77 -15.02 -29.37
N GLY A 114 3.47 -15.36 -29.45
CA GLY A 114 2.83 -16.29 -28.53
C GLY A 114 2.59 -15.70 -27.13
N ILE A 115 2.76 -14.38 -26.92
CA ILE A 115 2.36 -13.72 -25.68
C ILE A 115 0.85 -13.71 -25.59
N GLU A 116 0.29 -14.22 -24.50
CA GLU A 116 -1.16 -14.34 -24.34
C GLU A 116 -1.85 -12.97 -24.22
N LEU A 117 -3.12 -12.91 -24.58
CA LEU A 117 -3.96 -11.74 -24.50
C LEU A 117 -4.81 -11.78 -23.22
N VAL A 118 -5.12 -10.61 -22.66
CA VAL A 118 -6.12 -10.43 -21.62
C VAL A 118 -6.93 -9.18 -21.91
N CYS A 119 -8.24 -9.19 -21.66
CA CYS A 119 -9.06 -7.98 -21.77
C CYS A 119 -9.35 -7.40 -20.39
N THR A 120 -9.34 -6.07 -20.29
CA THR A 120 -9.68 -5.36 -19.05
C THR A 120 -10.64 -4.21 -19.33
N ASN A 121 -11.34 -3.77 -18.29
CA ASN A 121 -12.37 -2.74 -18.42
C ASN A 121 -11.92 -1.35 -17.95
N ASP A 122 -10.77 -1.21 -17.29
CA ASP A 122 -10.27 0.07 -16.74
C ASP A 122 -11.39 0.90 -16.07
N VAL A 123 -12.04 0.30 -15.05
CA VAL A 123 -13.22 0.84 -14.38
C VAL A 123 -12.90 2.10 -13.60
N HIS A 124 -13.62 3.18 -13.85
CA HIS A 124 -13.51 4.46 -13.16
C HIS A 124 -14.76 4.83 -12.35
N TYR A 125 -15.91 4.22 -12.64
CA TYR A 125 -17.16 4.40 -11.90
C TYR A 125 -18.03 3.13 -12.00
N THR A 126 -19.02 2.99 -11.11
CA THR A 126 -19.75 1.72 -10.95
C THR A 126 -20.83 1.54 -12.00
N TYR A 127 -21.70 2.53 -12.20
CA TYR A 127 -22.84 2.43 -13.09
C TYR A 127 -22.67 3.33 -14.31
N ALA A 128 -23.23 2.96 -15.45
CA ALA A 128 -23.16 3.74 -16.68
C ALA A 128 -23.66 5.19 -16.49
N ASP A 129 -24.67 5.40 -15.65
CA ASP A 129 -25.24 6.71 -15.35
C ASP A 129 -24.34 7.60 -14.46
N ASP A 130 -23.29 7.04 -13.86
CA ASP A 130 -22.35 7.78 -13.01
C ASP A 130 -21.35 8.65 -13.79
N VAL A 131 -21.40 8.63 -15.11
CA VAL A 131 -20.46 9.36 -15.99
C VAL A 131 -20.40 10.86 -15.67
N ASP A 132 -21.55 11.50 -15.43
CA ASP A 132 -21.62 12.94 -15.10
C ASP A 132 -21.05 13.22 -13.70
N ALA A 133 -21.32 12.34 -12.73
CA ALA A 133 -20.78 12.44 -11.38
C ALA A 133 -19.25 12.29 -11.39
N HIS A 134 -18.73 11.35 -12.19
CA HIS A 134 -17.30 11.16 -12.37
C HIS A 134 -16.62 12.38 -13.02
N ASP A 135 -17.27 13.01 -14.04
CA ASP A 135 -16.75 14.22 -14.68
C ASP A 135 -16.65 15.40 -13.70
N ILE A 136 -17.62 15.53 -12.78
CA ILE A 136 -17.58 16.50 -11.68
C ILE A 136 -16.41 16.19 -10.73
N LEU A 137 -16.19 14.94 -10.35
CA LEU A 137 -15.07 14.53 -9.50
C LEU A 137 -13.71 14.86 -10.13
N LEU A 138 -13.56 14.68 -11.45
CA LEU A 138 -12.35 15.10 -12.16
C LEU A 138 -12.14 16.61 -12.10
N CYS A 139 -13.20 17.40 -12.20
CA CYS A 139 -13.12 18.86 -12.03
C CYS A 139 -12.63 19.24 -10.61
N ILE A 140 -13.16 18.60 -9.57
CA ILE A 140 -12.73 18.81 -8.17
C ILE A 140 -11.26 18.44 -8.01
N GLN A 141 -10.85 17.26 -8.50
CA GLN A 141 -9.48 16.76 -8.40
C GLN A 141 -8.45 17.67 -9.08
N THR A 142 -8.81 18.24 -10.22
CA THR A 142 -7.92 19.05 -11.06
C THR A 142 -8.04 20.56 -10.81
N GLY A 143 -8.97 20.99 -9.95
CA GLY A 143 -9.25 22.41 -9.68
C GLY A 143 -9.83 23.13 -10.90
N LYS A 144 -10.60 22.41 -11.75
CA LYS A 144 -11.23 22.92 -12.96
C LYS A 144 -12.74 23.06 -12.81
N LYS A 145 -13.38 23.77 -13.75
CA LYS A 145 -14.84 23.89 -13.85
C LYS A 145 -15.35 23.07 -15.03
N LEU A 146 -16.62 22.66 -14.97
CA LEU A 146 -17.28 21.96 -16.08
C LEU A 146 -17.26 22.76 -17.37
N SER A 147 -17.30 24.11 -17.29
CA SER A 147 -17.24 25.01 -18.43
C SER A 147 -15.87 25.17 -19.08
N ASP A 148 -14.79 24.66 -18.43
CA ASP A 148 -13.46 24.80 -18.96
C ASP A 148 -13.25 23.84 -20.14
N GLU A 149 -12.84 24.36 -21.28
CA GLU A 149 -12.63 23.54 -22.49
C GLU A 149 -11.39 22.65 -22.34
N ASN A 150 -10.33 23.12 -21.69
CA ASN A 150 -9.04 22.45 -21.57
C ASN A 150 -8.91 21.78 -20.21
N ARG A 151 -9.67 20.68 -20.02
CA ARG A 151 -9.67 19.88 -18.78
C ARG A 151 -9.63 18.38 -19.06
N MET A 152 -9.24 17.62 -18.06
CA MET A 152 -9.28 16.16 -18.13
C MET A 152 -10.73 15.67 -18.23
N ARG A 153 -11.00 14.77 -19.18
CA ARG A 153 -12.29 14.09 -19.39
C ARG A 153 -12.06 12.65 -19.78
N TYR A 154 -13.00 11.81 -19.41
CA TYR A 154 -13.12 10.44 -19.92
C TYR A 154 -14.28 10.43 -20.92
N GLU A 155 -13.95 10.44 -22.20
CA GLU A 155 -14.93 10.52 -23.26
C GLU A 155 -15.63 9.17 -23.49
N GLY A 156 -16.87 9.20 -24.00
CA GLY A 156 -17.60 8.01 -24.44
C GLY A 156 -18.42 7.29 -23.36
N GLY A 157 -18.25 7.59 -22.06
CA GLY A 157 -19.07 7.03 -20.99
C GLY A 157 -18.96 5.50 -20.80
N GLN A 158 -17.85 4.90 -21.24
CA GLN A 158 -17.68 3.44 -21.27
C GLN A 158 -16.79 2.89 -20.16
N PHE A 159 -16.46 3.69 -19.13
CA PHE A 159 -15.56 3.32 -18.02
C PHE A 159 -16.33 2.80 -16.80
N TYR A 160 -17.56 2.33 -16.95
CA TYR A 160 -18.34 1.70 -15.88
C TYR A 160 -18.00 0.22 -15.73
N LEU A 161 -18.38 -0.36 -14.59
CA LEU A 161 -18.20 -1.79 -14.33
C LEU A 161 -19.16 -2.60 -15.20
N LYS A 162 -18.65 -3.12 -16.30
CA LYS A 162 -19.40 -3.98 -17.23
C LYS A 162 -19.60 -5.37 -16.65
N SER A 163 -20.72 -6.01 -17.03
CA SER A 163 -20.97 -7.41 -16.73
C SER A 163 -20.07 -8.33 -17.57
N GLU A 164 -20.03 -9.62 -17.19
CA GLU A 164 -19.31 -10.65 -17.94
C GLU A 164 -19.86 -10.76 -19.38
N GLU A 165 -21.18 -10.68 -19.55
CA GLU A 165 -21.84 -10.75 -20.85
C GLU A 165 -21.49 -9.53 -21.71
N GLU A 166 -21.46 -8.34 -21.14
CA GLU A 166 -21.05 -7.11 -21.84
C GLU A 166 -19.59 -7.20 -22.30
N MET A 167 -18.69 -7.68 -21.43
CA MET A 167 -17.28 -7.88 -21.78
C MET A 167 -17.12 -8.98 -22.85
N ALA A 168 -17.85 -10.09 -22.74
CA ALA A 168 -17.81 -11.17 -23.72
C ALA A 168 -18.32 -10.71 -25.11
N GLU A 169 -19.38 -9.89 -25.16
CA GLU A 169 -19.86 -9.33 -26.42
C GLU A 169 -18.87 -8.31 -27.02
N LEU A 170 -18.26 -7.47 -26.16
CA LEU A 170 -17.28 -6.47 -26.59
C LEU A 170 -16.02 -7.11 -27.20
N PHE A 171 -15.55 -8.21 -26.61
CA PHE A 171 -14.35 -8.94 -27.05
C PHE A 171 -14.67 -10.27 -27.75
N LYS A 172 -15.87 -10.43 -28.34
CA LYS A 172 -16.29 -11.68 -29.03
C LYS A 172 -15.37 -12.14 -30.17
N TYR A 173 -14.55 -11.23 -30.67
CA TYR A 173 -13.56 -11.51 -31.72
C TYR A 173 -12.26 -12.11 -31.17
N VAL A 174 -12.10 -12.18 -29.84
CA VAL A 174 -10.94 -12.72 -29.13
C VAL A 174 -11.34 -13.34 -27.78
N PRO A 175 -12.20 -14.38 -27.78
CA PRO A 175 -12.79 -14.95 -26.57
C PRO A 175 -11.76 -15.47 -25.56
N GLU A 176 -10.59 -15.89 -26.03
CA GLU A 176 -9.50 -16.31 -25.17
C GLU A 176 -8.96 -15.20 -24.25
N ALA A 177 -9.05 -13.93 -24.65
CA ALA A 177 -8.65 -12.81 -23.81
C ALA A 177 -9.63 -12.60 -22.63
N VAL A 178 -10.91 -12.93 -22.81
CA VAL A 178 -11.93 -12.94 -21.76
C VAL A 178 -11.69 -14.12 -20.82
N GLU A 179 -11.47 -15.33 -21.36
CA GLU A 179 -11.19 -16.53 -20.57
C GLU A 179 -9.92 -16.38 -19.72
N ASN A 180 -8.91 -15.71 -20.24
CA ASN A 180 -7.65 -15.50 -19.52
C ASN A 180 -7.82 -14.61 -18.28
N THR A 181 -8.83 -13.74 -18.21
CA THR A 181 -9.15 -12.98 -16.98
C THR A 181 -9.50 -13.93 -15.84
N HIS A 182 -10.31 -14.95 -16.12
CA HIS A 182 -10.67 -15.97 -15.15
C HIS A 182 -9.46 -16.83 -14.72
N LYS A 183 -8.67 -17.29 -15.70
CA LYS A 183 -7.44 -18.06 -15.41
C LYS A 183 -6.44 -17.29 -14.54
N ILE A 184 -6.28 -15.99 -14.79
CA ILE A 184 -5.44 -15.12 -13.96
C ILE A 184 -6.02 -15.00 -12.55
N ALA A 185 -7.34 -14.80 -12.42
CA ALA A 185 -8.00 -14.69 -11.12
C ALA A 185 -7.85 -15.98 -10.28
N GLU A 186 -7.99 -17.16 -10.89
CA GLU A 186 -7.79 -18.45 -10.22
C GLU A 186 -6.35 -18.66 -9.73
N ARG A 187 -5.37 -18.10 -10.42
CA ARG A 187 -3.96 -18.16 -10.03
C ARG A 187 -3.62 -17.22 -8.87
N CYS A 188 -4.35 -16.11 -8.71
CA CYS A 188 -4.09 -15.09 -7.69
C CYS A 188 -4.62 -15.54 -6.33
N ASN A 189 -3.76 -16.14 -5.50
CA ASN A 189 -4.09 -16.65 -4.17
C ASN A 189 -3.17 -16.03 -3.12
N VAL A 190 -3.55 -14.87 -2.62
CA VAL A 190 -2.82 -14.13 -1.57
C VAL A 190 -3.59 -14.19 -0.27
N GLU A 191 -2.96 -14.69 0.77
CA GLU A 191 -3.52 -14.69 2.12
C GLU A 191 -2.99 -13.49 2.91
N ILE A 192 -3.90 -12.61 3.34
CA ILE A 192 -3.60 -11.49 4.22
C ILE A 192 -4.11 -11.82 5.61
N GLU A 193 -3.20 -11.86 6.57
CA GLU A 193 -3.52 -12.14 7.97
C GLU A 193 -4.17 -10.91 8.61
N PHE A 194 -5.48 -11.00 8.86
CA PHE A 194 -6.24 -9.96 9.55
C PHE A 194 -6.28 -10.18 11.07
N GLY A 195 -6.43 -9.10 11.83
CA GLY A 195 -6.59 -9.15 13.28
C GLY A 195 -5.28 -9.38 14.06
N VAL A 196 -4.16 -9.53 13.40
CA VAL A 196 -2.83 -9.60 14.02
C VAL A 196 -2.12 -8.27 13.88
N THR A 197 -1.90 -7.60 15.00
CA THR A 197 -1.19 -6.33 15.03
C THR A 197 0.31 -6.59 14.81
N LYS A 198 0.83 -6.21 13.65
CA LYS A 198 2.25 -6.31 13.28
C LYS A 198 2.96 -4.99 13.59
N LEU A 199 3.13 -4.68 14.87
CA LEU A 199 3.96 -3.55 15.29
C LEU A 199 5.44 -3.98 15.29
N PRO A 200 6.35 -3.10 14.83
CA PRO A 200 7.78 -3.34 15.01
C PRO A 200 8.10 -3.39 16.50
N ALA A 201 9.04 -4.25 16.90
CA ALA A 201 9.57 -4.27 18.24
C ALA A 201 10.46 -3.05 18.46
N PHE A 202 10.37 -2.44 19.65
CA PHE A 202 11.26 -1.37 20.04
C PHE A 202 12.60 -1.95 20.54
N ASP A 203 13.71 -1.36 20.12
CA ASP A 203 15.04 -1.77 20.60
C ASP A 203 15.31 -1.21 22.00
N VAL A 204 15.07 -2.05 23.00
CA VAL A 204 15.14 -1.68 24.42
C VAL A 204 16.60 -1.82 24.92
N PRO A 205 17.14 -0.83 25.65
CA PRO A 205 18.47 -0.92 26.25
C PRO A 205 18.64 -2.16 27.14
N GLU A 206 19.86 -2.73 27.16
CA GLU A 206 20.17 -3.98 27.88
C GLU A 206 19.93 -3.91 29.37
N GLU A 207 20.16 -2.74 29.99
CA GLU A 207 19.95 -2.47 31.42
C GLU A 207 18.49 -2.71 31.88
N TYR A 208 17.52 -2.63 30.96
CA TYR A 208 16.11 -2.96 31.21
C TYR A 208 15.74 -4.40 30.84
N GLY A 209 16.74 -5.27 30.62
CA GLY A 209 16.54 -6.68 30.28
C GLY A 209 15.90 -6.91 28.93
N LYS A 210 16.05 -5.97 27.99
CA LYS A 210 15.41 -5.97 26.64
C LYS A 210 13.87 -6.11 26.70
N ASN A 211 13.26 -5.62 27.77
CA ASN A 211 11.83 -5.73 27.99
C ASN A 211 11.14 -4.35 27.86
N SER A 212 10.33 -4.19 26.84
CA SER A 212 9.62 -2.95 26.52
C SER A 212 8.71 -2.46 27.65
N TRP A 213 8.06 -3.38 28.39
CA TRP A 213 7.20 -3.03 29.52
C TRP A 213 7.98 -2.42 30.67
N VAL A 214 9.11 -3.02 31.02
CA VAL A 214 10.01 -2.52 32.08
C VAL A 214 10.52 -1.13 31.70
N TYR A 215 10.94 -0.95 30.46
CA TYR A 215 11.47 0.32 29.98
C TYR A 215 10.40 1.42 29.92
N LEU A 216 9.20 1.11 29.46
CA LEU A 216 8.08 2.08 29.44
C LEU A 216 7.75 2.56 30.87
N ASN A 217 7.70 1.65 31.84
CA ASN A 217 7.47 2.01 33.24
C ASN A 217 8.55 2.95 33.75
N ALA A 218 9.84 2.63 33.55
CA ALA A 218 10.94 3.47 33.96
C ALA A 218 10.83 4.89 33.39
N LEU A 219 10.63 5.03 32.08
CA LEU A 219 10.45 6.31 31.39
C LEU A 219 9.28 7.14 31.94
N CYS A 220 8.14 6.47 32.19
CA CYS A 220 6.96 7.14 32.72
C CYS A 220 7.19 7.67 34.14
N TYR A 221 7.81 6.90 35.03
CA TYR A 221 8.12 7.36 36.39
C TYR A 221 9.24 8.41 36.45
N GLU A 222 10.24 8.33 35.60
CA GLU A 222 11.22 9.41 35.42
C GLU A 222 10.52 10.69 34.94
N GLY A 223 9.58 10.56 34.01
CA GLY A 223 8.78 11.68 33.54
C GLY A 223 7.90 12.30 34.62
N LEU A 224 7.33 11.47 35.51
CA LEU A 224 6.61 11.95 36.72
C LEU A 224 7.52 12.72 37.65
N LYS A 225 8.69 12.20 37.95
CA LYS A 225 9.67 12.89 38.82
C LYS A 225 10.03 14.28 38.30
N LYS A 226 10.19 14.42 36.99
CA LYS A 226 10.46 15.72 36.35
C LYS A 226 9.28 16.69 36.43
N ARG A 227 8.05 16.20 36.32
CA ARG A 227 6.83 17.05 36.27
C ARG A 227 6.24 17.35 37.64
N TYR A 228 6.39 16.43 38.60
CA TYR A 228 5.78 16.49 39.93
C TYR A 228 6.80 16.16 41.03
N PRO A 229 7.94 16.91 41.13
CA PRO A 229 9.04 16.59 42.06
C PRO A 229 8.55 16.50 43.51
N ASP A 230 7.64 17.39 43.92
CA ASP A 230 7.10 17.43 45.30
C ASP A 230 6.27 16.19 45.67
N LYS A 231 5.63 15.54 44.68
CA LYS A 231 4.76 14.37 44.88
C LYS A 231 5.53 13.04 44.70
N THR A 232 6.74 13.10 44.18
CA THR A 232 7.52 11.92 43.77
C THR A 232 8.88 11.86 44.46
N ALA A 233 9.09 12.62 45.56
CA ALA A 233 10.33 12.68 46.28
C ALA A 233 10.83 11.30 46.75
N ASP A 234 9.89 10.45 47.19
CA ASP A 234 10.16 9.11 47.75
C ASP A 234 10.14 8.00 46.68
N VAL A 235 9.97 8.34 45.40
CA VAL A 235 9.90 7.34 44.32
C VAL A 235 11.31 6.92 43.88
N CYS A 236 11.67 5.67 44.10
CA CYS A 236 12.84 5.03 43.54
C CYS A 236 12.52 4.35 42.22
N VAL A 237 13.23 4.72 41.16
CA VAL A 237 12.96 4.16 39.80
C VAL A 237 13.42 2.70 39.74
N GLU A 238 14.44 2.32 40.49
CA GLU A 238 14.91 0.94 40.61
C GLU A 238 13.85 0.02 41.18
N ASP A 239 13.11 0.47 42.20
CA ASP A 239 11.99 -0.30 42.76
C ASP A 239 10.84 -0.44 41.74
N ILE A 240 10.58 0.57 40.93
CA ILE A 240 9.59 0.51 39.83
C ILE A 240 10.01 -0.50 38.78
N ILE A 241 11.28 -0.56 38.42
CA ILE A 241 11.83 -1.55 37.48
C ILE A 241 11.58 -2.97 37.99
N GLU A 242 11.87 -3.23 39.26
CA GLU A 242 11.63 -4.56 39.88
C GLU A 242 10.13 -4.90 39.96
N GLN A 243 9.29 -3.94 40.30
CA GLN A 243 7.83 -4.12 40.28
C GLN A 243 7.29 -4.40 38.87
N ALA A 244 7.81 -3.69 37.86
CA ALA A 244 7.44 -3.91 36.46
C ALA A 244 7.87 -5.31 36.00
N LYS A 245 9.06 -5.78 36.34
CA LYS A 245 9.51 -7.16 36.07
C LYS A 245 8.59 -8.20 36.71
N ALA A 246 8.20 -7.99 37.97
CA ALA A 246 7.32 -8.88 38.71
C ALA A 246 5.87 -8.88 38.18
N SER A 247 5.45 -7.84 37.47
CA SER A 247 4.09 -7.70 36.91
C SER A 247 3.92 -8.32 35.50
N ILE A 248 4.98 -8.87 34.92
CA ILE A 248 4.91 -9.52 33.61
C ILE A 248 4.05 -10.78 33.71
N VAL A 249 3.00 -10.85 32.89
CA VAL A 249 2.09 -12.01 32.80
C VAL A 249 2.34 -12.82 31.54
N ALA A 250 1.99 -14.10 31.56
CA ALA A 250 2.15 -14.99 30.41
C ALA A 250 1.20 -14.60 29.25
N ASP A 251 -0.03 -14.21 29.56
CA ASP A 251 -0.99 -13.65 28.59
C ASP A 251 -1.39 -12.23 29.04
N ARG A 252 -1.27 -11.26 28.14
CA ARG A 252 -1.67 -9.86 28.38
C ARG A 252 -3.13 -9.69 28.77
N LYS A 253 -4.00 -10.65 28.43
CA LYS A 253 -5.41 -10.68 28.84
C LYS A 253 -5.59 -10.92 30.33
N ASP A 254 -4.59 -11.48 31.00
CA ASP A 254 -4.60 -11.74 32.45
C ASP A 254 -4.26 -10.49 33.28
N VAL A 255 -3.97 -9.36 32.64
CA VAL A 255 -3.69 -8.10 33.33
C VAL A 255 -4.92 -7.59 34.06
N VAL A 256 -4.78 -7.39 35.36
CA VAL A 256 -5.84 -6.80 36.18
C VAL A 256 -5.85 -5.30 36.04
N ILE A 257 -6.85 -4.76 35.32
CA ILE A 257 -7.03 -3.33 35.14
C ILE A 257 -7.88 -2.77 36.29
N LYS A 258 -7.24 -2.00 37.19
CA LYS A 258 -7.94 -1.25 38.23
C LYS A 258 -8.31 0.12 37.68
N ARG A 259 -9.59 0.33 37.37
CA ARG A 259 -10.07 1.62 36.81
C ARG A 259 -9.76 2.79 37.74
N ALA A 260 -9.16 3.82 37.19
CA ALA A 260 -8.78 5.04 37.88
C ALA A 260 -8.79 6.27 36.95
N GLU A 261 -9.68 6.25 35.95
CA GLU A 261 -9.79 7.33 34.93
C GLU A 261 -10.13 8.69 35.56
N ASP A 262 -10.88 8.70 36.67
CA ASP A 262 -11.29 9.91 37.39
C ASP A 262 -10.42 10.20 38.63
N SER A 263 -9.35 9.41 38.85
CA SER A 263 -8.50 9.59 40.03
C SER A 263 -7.64 10.85 39.93
N ASN A 264 -7.65 11.64 40.99
CA ASN A 264 -6.72 12.77 41.19
C ASN A 264 -5.34 12.33 41.70
N ASP A 265 -5.18 11.06 42.08
CA ASP A 265 -3.92 10.46 42.45
C ASP A 265 -3.14 10.09 41.18
N ILE A 266 -2.02 10.77 40.99
CA ILE A 266 -1.17 10.61 39.78
C ILE A 266 -0.62 9.20 39.61
N PHE A 267 -0.37 8.48 40.72
CA PHE A 267 0.17 7.11 40.67
C PHE A 267 -0.93 6.12 40.29
N GLN A 268 -2.12 6.24 40.86
CA GLN A 268 -3.26 5.42 40.49
C GLN A 268 -3.64 5.63 39.03
N ARG A 269 -3.65 6.89 38.58
CA ARG A 269 -3.91 7.23 37.20
C ARG A 269 -2.88 6.64 36.25
N LEU A 270 -1.57 6.82 36.54
CA LEU A 270 -0.50 6.25 35.71
C LEU A 270 -0.57 4.71 35.65
N SER A 271 -0.78 4.05 36.80
CA SER A 271 -0.92 2.59 36.87
C SER A 271 -2.07 2.09 36.02
N TYR A 272 -3.20 2.78 36.03
CA TYR A 272 -4.36 2.48 35.17
C TYR A 272 -3.98 2.60 33.69
N GLU A 273 -3.46 3.73 33.25
CA GLU A 273 -3.09 3.96 31.83
C GLU A 273 -2.08 2.94 31.34
N LEU A 274 -1.04 2.67 32.12
CA LEU A 274 -0.02 1.66 31.78
C LEU A 274 -0.62 0.25 31.67
N SER A 275 -1.53 -0.12 32.58
CA SER A 275 -2.19 -1.43 32.51
C SER A 275 -3.06 -1.60 31.27
N VAL A 276 -3.74 -0.54 30.81
CA VAL A 276 -4.50 -0.53 29.57
C VAL A 276 -3.57 -0.68 28.37
N ILE A 277 -2.48 0.11 28.30
CA ILE A 277 -1.49 0.03 27.23
C ILE A 277 -0.92 -1.38 27.12
N TYR A 278 -0.58 -1.98 28.25
CA TYR A 278 0.00 -3.33 28.31
C TYR A 278 -1.00 -4.40 27.85
N SER A 279 -2.22 -4.36 28.38
CA SER A 279 -3.27 -5.34 28.04
C SER A 279 -3.64 -5.30 26.55
N MET A 280 -3.63 -4.11 25.94
CA MET A 280 -3.91 -3.92 24.53
C MET A 280 -2.70 -4.25 23.61
N GLY A 281 -1.50 -4.48 24.16
CA GLY A 281 -0.31 -4.80 23.38
C GLY A 281 0.36 -3.62 22.68
N TYR A 282 0.15 -2.40 23.15
CA TYR A 282 0.67 -1.17 22.51
C TYR A 282 1.96 -0.62 23.17
N VAL A 283 2.65 -1.39 24.01
CA VAL A 283 3.85 -0.95 24.71
C VAL A 283 4.91 -0.45 23.73
N ASP A 284 5.28 -1.26 22.74
CA ASP A 284 6.29 -0.88 21.73
C ASP A 284 5.83 0.33 20.90
N TYR A 285 4.53 0.44 20.58
CA TYR A 285 3.99 1.60 19.89
C TYR A 285 4.23 2.90 20.67
N PHE A 286 3.98 2.89 21.98
CA PHE A 286 4.22 4.07 22.84
C PHE A 286 5.70 4.41 22.92
N LEU A 287 6.60 3.41 22.99
CA LEU A 287 8.04 3.62 22.99
C LEU A 287 8.52 4.21 21.66
N ILE A 288 8.07 3.71 20.53
CA ILE A 288 8.39 4.25 19.19
C ILE A 288 7.93 5.69 19.09
N VAL A 289 6.69 6.00 19.51
CA VAL A 289 6.17 7.38 19.48
C VAL A 289 6.98 8.28 20.40
N TRP A 290 7.32 7.81 21.60
CA TRP A 290 8.16 8.55 22.54
C TRP A 290 9.53 8.85 21.94
N ASP A 291 10.17 7.86 21.33
CA ASP A 291 11.55 7.97 20.82
C ASP A 291 11.67 9.08 19.77
N TYR A 292 10.83 9.12 18.75
CA TYR A 292 10.96 10.16 17.74
C TYR A 292 10.50 11.54 18.25
N ILE A 293 9.56 11.62 19.22
CA ILE A 293 9.23 12.89 19.88
C ILE A 293 10.42 13.36 20.73
N ASN A 294 11.05 12.45 21.49
CA ASN A 294 12.22 12.75 22.30
C ASN A 294 13.41 13.16 21.43
N TYR A 295 13.62 12.48 20.30
CA TYR A 295 14.64 12.89 19.33
C TYR A 295 14.39 14.32 18.83
N ALA A 296 13.16 14.65 18.43
CA ALA A 296 12.81 15.99 17.98
C ALA A 296 13.10 17.06 19.06
N LYS A 297 12.74 16.77 20.33
CA LYS A 297 12.97 17.68 21.48
C LYS A 297 14.43 17.92 21.77
N THR A 298 15.24 16.86 21.67
CA THR A 298 16.67 16.94 22.02
C THR A 298 17.55 17.46 20.89
N HIS A 299 17.01 17.58 19.65
CA HIS A 299 17.73 18.03 18.46
C HIS A 299 17.15 19.31 17.85
N ASP A 300 16.47 20.14 18.64
CA ASP A 300 15.86 21.42 18.21
C ASP A 300 14.99 21.30 16.93
N ARG A 301 14.28 20.18 16.78
CA ARG A 301 13.32 19.94 15.70
C ARG A 301 11.92 20.34 16.16
N SER A 302 11.13 20.99 15.29
CA SER A 302 9.79 21.44 15.65
C SER A 302 8.82 20.26 15.87
N GLU A 303 8.11 20.28 17.02
CA GLU A 303 7.06 19.30 17.36
C GLU A 303 5.67 19.76 16.91
N GLU A 304 5.55 20.89 16.23
CA GLU A 304 4.29 21.62 15.99
C GLU A 304 3.18 20.80 15.33
N ARG A 305 3.48 19.71 14.67
CA ARG A 305 2.50 18.86 13.98
C ARG A 305 1.81 17.82 14.87
N ARG A 306 2.19 17.66 16.14
CA ARG A 306 1.66 16.60 17.02
C ARG A 306 1.03 17.06 18.31
N VAL A 307 1.00 18.34 18.58
CA VAL A 307 0.10 18.86 19.60
C VAL A 307 -1.27 18.88 18.98
N GLY A 308 -1.95 17.72 19.02
CA GLY A 308 -3.36 17.66 18.73
C GLY A 308 -4.09 18.66 19.62
N LYS A 309 -4.82 19.56 19.00
CA LYS A 309 -5.78 20.44 19.71
C LYS A 309 -6.95 19.61 20.15
#